data_dee4441474d007263b64c7a97e971af8
#
_entry.id   dee4441474d007263b64c7a97e971af8
#
_cell.length_a   1.000
_cell.length_b   1.000
_cell.length_c   1.000
_cell.angle_alpha   90.00
_cell.angle_beta   90.00
_cell.angle_gamma   90.00
#
_symmetry.space_group_name_H-M   'P 1'
#
loop_
_entity.id
_entity.type
_entity.pdbx_description
1 polymer ?
#
loop_
_entity_poly.entity_id
_entity_poly.type
_entity_poly.pdbx_seq_one_letter_code
_entity_poly.pdbx_strand_id
1 'polypeptide(L)'
;MSAEPEGVRSNLLQELFWTRTGLLLLTLVVTSASSLAISSTMDQGALRTFLTSVGTGTLISAVVGFGQTLITSSAAQRALITPVVEESRKALRDLTTEYRALDREFFPTHVFEPTARPDPAFNQVMMQDLERTRLYVFRGFAGRYAAGRLLLSQSECELRAVLADPRDDDAISGRARYLLRNEGVDGDYDTIAARLREQIYIGLVGLFLARGRCTRIDLTIVSDPPLDRLELFDDSAWLTLYSNTSAGTIRLYPRTVRFSEGSFVYGMERAEFLRISNSKAGLHVVITPGTSRADFLALFEKITGDPLTEDGFRSLEEKFHRFRKEFSASAQLGS
;
A
#
# COMPACT_ATOMS: atom_id res chain seq x y z
N MET A 1 1.07 18.34 -39.79
CA MET A 1 1.76 18.11 -41.08
C MET A 1 2.98 17.29 -40.76
N SER A 2 2.86 15.97 -40.84
CA SER A 2 3.92 15.03 -40.55
C SER A 2 4.54 14.58 -41.86
N ALA A 3 5.84 14.86 -42.04
CA ALA A 3 6.59 14.42 -43.21
C ALA A 3 6.80 12.90 -43.07
N GLU A 4 6.29 12.14 -44.05
CA GLU A 4 6.60 10.72 -44.22
C GLU A 4 8.08 10.57 -44.59
N PRO A 5 8.79 9.57 -44.02
CA PRO A 5 10.21 9.34 -44.35
C PRO A 5 10.28 8.61 -45.72
N GLU A 6 10.55 9.34 -46.80
CA GLU A 6 10.82 8.79 -48.15
C GLU A 6 12.04 7.83 -48.19
N GLY A 7 12.89 7.81 -47.20
CA GLY A 7 14.10 6.99 -47.16
C GLY A 7 13.89 5.48 -46.96
N VAL A 8 12.72 5.04 -46.51
CA VAL A 8 12.49 3.60 -46.15
C VAL A 8 12.12 2.76 -47.36
N ARG A 9 11.49 3.37 -48.38
CA ARG A 9 11.02 2.62 -49.58
C ARG A 9 12.14 2.24 -50.55
N SER A 10 13.19 3.05 -50.67
CA SER A 10 14.31 2.75 -51.58
C SER A 10 15.19 1.57 -51.09
N ASN A 11 15.35 1.39 -49.79
CA ASN A 11 16.16 0.31 -49.26
C ASN A 11 15.45 -1.07 -49.33
N LEU A 12 14.15 -1.11 -49.27
CA LEU A 12 13.34 -2.36 -49.35
C LEU A 12 13.46 -3.03 -50.72
N LEU A 13 13.37 -2.24 -51.81
CA LEU A 13 13.48 -2.77 -53.16
C LEU A 13 14.91 -3.23 -53.46
N GLN A 14 15.90 -2.52 -52.98
CA GLN A 14 17.32 -2.84 -53.22
C GLN A 14 17.71 -4.12 -52.46
N GLU A 15 17.25 -4.31 -51.21
CA GLU A 15 17.50 -5.50 -50.40
C GLU A 15 16.76 -6.75 -50.99
N LEU A 16 15.58 -6.56 -51.58
CA LEU A 16 14.80 -7.61 -52.21
C LEU A 16 15.45 -8.14 -53.51
N PHE A 17 16.05 -7.24 -54.34
CA PHE A 17 16.66 -7.62 -55.64
C PHE A 17 18.03 -8.28 -55.48
N TRP A 18 18.77 -8.02 -54.39
CA TRP A 18 20.12 -8.57 -54.22
C TRP A 18 20.17 -9.84 -53.34
N THR A 19 19.05 -10.34 -52.86
CA THR A 19 18.98 -11.64 -52.21
C THR A 19 18.95 -12.78 -53.23
N ARG A 20 19.42 -13.99 -52.84
CA ARG A 20 19.31 -15.20 -53.68
C ARG A 20 17.88 -15.46 -54.18
N THR A 21 16.89 -15.10 -53.39
CA THR A 21 15.46 -15.23 -53.71
C THR A 21 15.01 -14.23 -54.74
N GLY A 22 15.49 -12.98 -54.67
CA GLY A 22 15.20 -11.94 -55.68
C GLY A 22 15.79 -12.29 -57.05
N LEU A 23 17.00 -12.87 -57.08
CA LEU A 23 17.67 -13.31 -58.28
C LEU A 23 16.94 -14.49 -58.94
N LEU A 24 16.41 -15.43 -58.16
CA LEU A 24 15.56 -16.55 -58.63
C LEU A 24 14.23 -16.03 -59.17
N LEU A 25 13.61 -15.05 -58.53
CA LEU A 25 12.38 -14.46 -59.01
C LEU A 25 12.57 -13.70 -60.35
N LEU A 26 13.70 -12.99 -60.48
CA LEU A 26 14.08 -12.31 -61.71
C LEU A 26 14.28 -13.34 -62.85
N THR A 27 14.98 -14.43 -62.58
CA THR A 27 15.16 -15.48 -63.60
C THR A 27 13.85 -16.13 -64.01
N LEU A 28 12.93 -16.38 -63.10
CA LEU A 28 11.58 -16.89 -63.40
C LEU A 28 10.78 -15.91 -64.28
N VAL A 29 10.82 -14.61 -63.97
CA VAL A 29 10.16 -13.58 -64.78
C VAL A 29 10.73 -13.51 -66.19
N VAL A 30 12.08 -13.50 -66.30
CA VAL A 30 12.75 -13.46 -67.61
C VAL A 30 12.42 -14.72 -68.42
N THR A 31 12.44 -15.90 -67.81
CA THR A 31 12.12 -17.18 -68.46
C THR A 31 10.65 -17.18 -68.92
N SER A 32 9.73 -16.71 -68.08
CA SER A 32 8.32 -16.61 -68.41
C SER A 32 8.07 -15.64 -69.58
N ALA A 33 8.67 -14.48 -69.53
CA ALA A 33 8.54 -13.48 -70.61
C ALA A 33 9.11 -14.00 -71.95
N SER A 34 10.27 -14.64 -71.89
CA SER A 34 10.90 -15.24 -73.08
C SER A 34 10.05 -16.39 -73.67
N SER A 35 9.54 -17.29 -72.82
CA SER A 35 8.66 -18.38 -73.27
C SER A 35 7.34 -17.87 -73.90
N LEU A 36 6.72 -16.84 -73.32
CA LEU A 36 5.52 -16.23 -73.86
C LEU A 36 5.76 -15.48 -75.18
N ALA A 37 6.91 -14.75 -75.25
CA ALA A 37 7.29 -14.02 -76.48
C ALA A 37 7.56 -15.02 -77.66
N ILE A 38 8.28 -16.10 -77.40
CA ILE A 38 8.57 -17.10 -78.41
C ILE A 38 7.25 -17.80 -78.85
N SER A 39 6.38 -18.16 -77.88
CA SER A 39 5.10 -18.78 -78.19
C SER A 39 4.17 -17.90 -79.03
N SER A 40 4.27 -16.54 -78.94
CA SER A 40 3.46 -15.60 -79.74
C SER A 40 3.85 -15.54 -81.19
N THR A 41 5.09 -15.93 -81.52
CA THR A 41 5.60 -15.88 -82.90
C THR A 41 5.49 -17.24 -83.64
N MET A 42 5.01 -18.29 -82.97
CA MET A 42 4.89 -19.64 -83.50
C MET A 42 3.46 -19.92 -84.01
N ASP A 43 3.36 -20.73 -85.13
CA ASP A 43 2.09 -21.23 -85.62
C ASP A 43 1.44 -22.19 -84.55
N GLN A 44 0.10 -22.40 -84.74
CA GLN A 44 -0.65 -23.28 -83.83
C GLN A 44 -0.15 -24.74 -83.85
N GLY A 45 0.28 -25.22 -82.71
CA GLY A 45 0.81 -26.57 -82.58
C GLY A 45 1.15 -26.94 -81.08
N ALA A 46 1.44 -28.21 -80.89
CA ALA A 46 1.76 -28.74 -79.53
C ALA A 46 2.90 -27.98 -78.84
N LEU A 47 3.90 -27.52 -79.58
CA LEU A 47 5.05 -26.78 -79.07
C LEU A 47 4.65 -25.38 -78.54
N ARG A 48 3.75 -24.70 -79.24
CA ARG A 48 3.19 -23.39 -78.81
C ARG A 48 2.43 -23.53 -77.48
N THR A 49 1.58 -24.59 -77.40
CA THR A 49 0.80 -24.86 -76.18
C THR A 49 1.71 -25.16 -75.00
N PHE A 50 2.77 -25.95 -75.24
CA PHE A 50 3.79 -26.25 -74.22
C PHE A 50 4.52 -24.95 -73.69
N LEU A 51 5.02 -24.13 -74.62
CA LEU A 51 5.70 -22.91 -74.26
C LEU A 51 4.78 -21.89 -73.53
N THR A 52 3.53 -21.82 -73.93
CA THR A 52 2.53 -20.98 -73.25
C THR A 52 2.26 -21.47 -71.82
N SER A 53 2.13 -22.80 -71.64
CA SER A 53 1.93 -23.42 -70.32
C SER A 53 3.13 -23.22 -69.44
N VAL A 54 4.36 -23.36 -69.90
CA VAL A 54 5.61 -23.12 -69.18
C VAL A 54 5.69 -21.64 -68.81
N GLY A 55 5.45 -20.72 -69.77
CA GLY A 55 5.50 -19.28 -69.52
C GLY A 55 4.46 -18.84 -68.48
N THR A 56 3.24 -19.35 -68.55
CA THR A 56 2.19 -19.02 -67.58
C THR A 56 2.47 -19.59 -66.21
N GLY A 57 2.90 -20.86 -66.17
CA GLY A 57 3.25 -21.52 -64.89
C GLY A 57 4.41 -20.86 -64.17
N THR A 58 5.45 -20.46 -64.91
CA THR A 58 6.57 -19.71 -64.31
C THR A 58 6.19 -18.33 -63.87
N LEU A 59 5.27 -17.64 -64.56
CA LEU A 59 4.77 -16.35 -64.15
C LEU A 59 4.00 -16.44 -62.82
N ILE A 60 3.10 -17.42 -62.70
CA ILE A 60 2.33 -17.64 -61.49
C ILE A 60 3.27 -17.94 -60.33
N SER A 61 4.28 -18.82 -60.57
CA SER A 61 5.29 -19.17 -59.56
C SER A 61 6.13 -17.92 -59.11
N ALA A 62 6.47 -17.05 -60.03
CA ALA A 62 7.15 -15.80 -59.75
C ALA A 62 6.30 -14.86 -58.89
N VAL A 63 5.00 -14.70 -59.22
CA VAL A 63 4.09 -13.86 -58.41
C VAL A 63 3.89 -14.39 -57.01
N VAL A 64 3.64 -15.70 -56.88
CA VAL A 64 3.51 -16.35 -55.57
C VAL A 64 4.79 -16.26 -54.74
N GLY A 65 5.94 -16.53 -55.37
CA GLY A 65 7.25 -16.42 -54.69
C GLY A 65 7.57 -14.98 -54.27
N PHE A 66 7.20 -13.98 -55.07
CA PHE A 66 7.33 -12.59 -54.73
C PHE A 66 6.44 -12.21 -53.52
N GLY A 67 5.20 -12.66 -53.51
CA GLY A 67 4.28 -12.45 -52.41
C GLY A 67 4.82 -13.06 -51.08
N GLN A 68 5.30 -14.29 -51.14
CA GLN A 68 5.91 -14.95 -49.98
C GLN A 68 7.16 -14.22 -49.50
N THR A 69 8.02 -13.76 -50.41
CA THR A 69 9.24 -13.03 -50.05
C THR A 69 8.92 -11.68 -49.38
N LEU A 70 7.88 -10.97 -49.83
CA LEU A 70 7.40 -9.74 -49.19
C LEU A 70 6.91 -9.99 -47.78
N ILE A 71 6.15 -11.06 -47.56
CA ILE A 71 5.63 -11.40 -46.23
C ILE A 71 6.73 -11.83 -45.27
N THR A 72 7.74 -12.54 -45.79
CA THR A 72 8.83 -13.09 -44.96
C THR A 72 10.08 -12.20 -44.92
N SER A 73 10.10 -11.07 -45.64
CA SER A 73 11.26 -10.17 -45.67
C SER A 73 11.53 -9.59 -44.27
N SER A 74 12.77 -9.63 -43.85
CA SER A 74 13.22 -9.09 -42.54
C SER A 74 12.91 -7.60 -42.39
N ALA A 75 12.83 -6.86 -43.48
CA ALA A 75 12.46 -5.46 -43.50
C ALA A 75 10.95 -5.24 -43.24
N ALA A 76 10.08 -6.07 -43.83
CA ALA A 76 8.63 -6.02 -43.55
C ALA A 76 8.34 -6.48 -42.11
N GLN A 77 9.03 -7.52 -41.62
CA GLN A 77 8.94 -7.92 -40.23
C GLN A 77 9.39 -6.82 -39.26
N ARG A 78 10.52 -6.14 -39.52
CA ARG A 78 10.97 -5.01 -38.68
C ARG A 78 10.00 -3.84 -38.74
N ALA A 79 9.47 -3.50 -39.90
CA ALA A 79 8.50 -2.41 -40.07
C ALA A 79 7.18 -2.65 -39.33
N LEU A 80 6.75 -3.92 -39.18
CA LEU A 80 5.54 -4.27 -38.45
C LEU A 80 5.79 -4.56 -36.96
N ILE A 81 6.90 -5.20 -36.62
CA ILE A 81 7.20 -5.60 -35.25
C ILE A 81 7.66 -4.42 -34.40
N THR A 82 8.48 -3.51 -34.95
CA THR A 82 9.02 -2.38 -34.17
C THR A 82 7.92 -1.48 -33.59
N PRO A 83 6.94 -0.97 -34.39
CA PRO A 83 5.85 -0.17 -33.83
C PRO A 83 5.00 -0.92 -32.79
N VAL A 84 4.69 -2.20 -33.07
CA VAL A 84 3.91 -3.03 -32.14
C VAL A 84 4.64 -3.26 -30.82
N VAL A 85 5.95 -3.49 -30.88
CA VAL A 85 6.77 -3.66 -29.66
C VAL A 85 6.89 -2.35 -28.90
N GLU A 86 7.06 -1.22 -29.57
CA GLU A 86 7.12 0.10 -28.92
C GLU A 86 5.78 0.49 -28.29
N GLU A 87 4.66 0.26 -29.00
CA GLU A 87 3.34 0.52 -28.47
C GLU A 87 2.99 -0.40 -27.31
N SER A 88 3.35 -1.69 -27.40
CA SER A 88 3.22 -2.63 -26.28
C SER A 88 4.06 -2.22 -25.07
N ARG A 89 5.29 -1.76 -25.27
CA ARG A 89 6.14 -1.25 -24.19
C ARG A 89 5.57 0.02 -23.56
N LYS A 90 5.01 0.91 -24.39
CA LYS A 90 4.35 2.13 -23.90
C LYS A 90 3.10 1.76 -23.09
N ALA A 91 2.22 0.90 -23.62
CA ALA A 91 1.04 0.41 -22.90
C ALA A 91 1.40 -0.28 -21.58
N LEU A 92 2.46 -1.10 -21.56
CA LEU A 92 2.94 -1.72 -20.32
C LEU A 92 3.48 -0.69 -19.31
N ARG A 93 4.15 0.36 -19.76
CA ARG A 93 4.62 1.44 -18.88
C ARG A 93 3.45 2.23 -18.31
N ASP A 94 2.49 2.57 -19.16
CA ASP A 94 1.29 3.32 -18.76
C ASP A 94 0.46 2.49 -17.76
N LEU A 95 0.21 1.21 -18.05
CA LEU A 95 -0.42 0.25 -17.14
C LEU A 95 0.35 0.13 -15.81
N THR A 96 1.67 0.02 -15.85
CA THR A 96 2.50 -0.06 -14.65
C THR A 96 2.40 1.21 -13.82
N THR A 97 2.32 2.37 -14.46
CA THR A 97 2.19 3.68 -13.80
C THR A 97 0.82 3.82 -13.15
N GLU A 98 -0.25 3.47 -13.86
CA GLU A 98 -1.62 3.45 -13.33
C GLU A 98 -1.76 2.45 -12.18
N TYR A 99 -1.21 1.24 -12.33
CA TYR A 99 -1.23 0.23 -11.28
C TYR A 99 -0.50 0.70 -10.02
N ARG A 100 0.67 1.34 -10.16
CA ARG A 100 1.41 1.92 -9.02
C ARG A 100 0.68 3.09 -8.37
N ALA A 101 -0.08 3.88 -9.12
CA ALA A 101 -0.91 4.94 -8.57
C ALA A 101 -2.06 4.35 -7.73
N LEU A 102 -2.77 3.35 -8.27
CA LEU A 102 -3.81 2.60 -7.55
C LEU A 102 -3.24 1.87 -6.32
N ASP A 103 -2.05 1.28 -6.45
CA ASP A 103 -1.37 0.59 -5.35
C ASP A 103 -1.11 1.56 -4.19
N ARG A 104 -0.60 2.76 -4.46
CA ARG A 104 -0.37 3.78 -3.42
C ARG A 104 -1.65 4.33 -2.82
N GLU A 105 -2.72 4.42 -3.60
CA GLU A 105 -3.98 5.01 -3.15
C GLU A 105 -4.78 4.04 -2.27
N PHE A 106 -4.80 2.74 -2.60
CA PHE A 106 -5.71 1.79 -1.96
C PHE A 106 -5.03 0.70 -1.14
N PHE A 107 -3.74 0.42 -1.37
CA PHE A 107 -3.07 -0.70 -0.70
C PHE A 107 -2.08 -0.24 0.38
N PRO A 108 -1.92 -1.04 1.44
CA PRO A 108 -0.98 -0.75 2.49
C PRO A 108 0.46 -0.88 1.99
N THR A 109 1.33 0.01 2.45
CA THR A 109 2.77 -0.05 2.18
C THR A 109 3.46 -1.17 2.96
N HIS A 110 2.92 -1.53 4.13
CA HIS A 110 3.39 -2.64 4.97
C HIS A 110 2.21 -3.36 5.59
N VAL A 111 2.32 -4.67 5.68
CA VAL A 111 1.37 -5.54 6.37
C VAL A 111 2.14 -6.38 7.38
N PHE A 112 1.79 -6.25 8.65
CA PHE A 112 2.31 -7.04 9.75
C PHE A 112 1.24 -8.03 10.18
N GLU A 113 1.49 -9.30 9.94
CA GLU A 113 0.55 -10.36 10.27
C GLU A 113 0.48 -10.59 11.79
N PRO A 114 -0.65 -11.12 12.30
CA PRO A 114 -0.79 -11.39 13.72
C PRO A 114 0.22 -12.43 14.19
N THR A 115 0.92 -12.13 15.27
CA THR A 115 1.97 -13.00 15.83
C THR A 115 1.86 -13.15 17.35
N ALA A 116 2.43 -14.23 17.89
CA ALA A 116 2.57 -14.42 19.32
C ALA A 116 3.76 -13.65 19.92
N ARG A 117 4.69 -13.17 19.08
CA ARG A 117 5.87 -12.41 19.48
C ARG A 117 5.88 -11.08 18.72
N PRO A 118 6.40 -10.00 19.33
CA PRO A 118 6.53 -8.72 18.64
C PRO A 118 7.43 -8.86 17.41
N ASP A 119 7.04 -8.23 16.32
CA ASP A 119 7.89 -8.09 15.14
C ASP A 119 8.80 -6.86 15.35
N PRO A 120 10.12 -7.03 15.42
CA PRO A 120 11.04 -5.89 15.58
C PRO A 120 10.93 -4.87 14.43
N ALA A 121 10.70 -5.33 13.19
CA ALA A 121 10.55 -4.45 12.04
C ALA A 121 9.33 -3.55 12.18
N PHE A 122 8.20 -4.07 12.71
CA PHE A 122 7.02 -3.28 13.01
C PHE A 122 7.32 -2.08 13.90
N ASN A 123 7.98 -2.32 15.06
CA ASN A 123 8.28 -1.25 16.00
C ASN A 123 9.31 -0.28 15.44
N GLN A 124 10.32 -0.77 14.73
CA GLN A 124 11.34 0.07 14.11
C GLN A 124 10.75 1.04 13.10
N VAL A 125 9.90 0.56 12.16
CA VAL A 125 9.27 1.41 11.13
C VAL A 125 8.32 2.42 11.78
N MET A 126 7.53 2.00 12.78
CA MET A 126 6.60 2.90 13.46
C MET A 126 7.34 3.98 14.25
N MET A 127 8.45 3.66 14.93
CA MET A 127 9.27 4.66 15.63
C MET A 127 9.94 5.62 14.64
N GLN A 128 10.38 5.16 13.47
CA GLN A 128 10.90 6.05 12.42
C GLN A 128 9.84 7.05 11.91
N ASP A 129 8.59 6.62 11.76
CA ASP A 129 7.48 7.51 11.41
C ASP A 129 7.22 8.53 12.53
N LEU A 130 7.23 8.09 13.80
CA LEU A 130 7.07 8.98 14.95
C LEU A 130 8.19 10.02 15.05
N GLU A 131 9.44 9.63 14.84
CA GLU A 131 10.60 10.53 14.93
C GLU A 131 10.61 11.65 13.89
N ARG A 132 9.88 11.47 12.78
CA ARG A 132 9.78 12.46 11.70
C ARG A 132 8.54 13.33 11.80
N THR A 133 7.60 12.99 12.71
CA THR A 133 6.29 13.63 12.76
C THR A 133 6.29 14.84 13.69
N ARG A 134 5.54 15.86 13.31
CA ARG A 134 5.21 17.02 14.16
C ARG A 134 3.86 16.85 14.85
N LEU A 135 2.95 16.11 14.23
CA LEU A 135 1.64 15.81 14.76
C LEU A 135 1.44 14.30 14.84
N TYR A 136 1.44 13.77 16.06
CA TYR A 136 1.07 12.40 16.35
C TYR A 136 -0.42 12.33 16.72
N VAL A 137 -1.18 11.58 15.96
CA VAL A 137 -2.59 11.32 16.24
C VAL A 137 -2.75 9.88 16.71
N PHE A 138 -3.46 9.71 17.81
CA PHE A 138 -3.75 8.40 18.38
C PHE A 138 -5.25 8.22 18.63
N ARG A 139 -5.83 7.12 18.17
CA ARG A 139 -7.19 6.70 18.51
C ARG A 139 -7.14 5.26 19.00
N GLY A 140 -7.61 5.01 20.22
CA GLY A 140 -7.59 3.68 20.79
C GLY A 140 -8.28 3.60 22.14
N PHE A 141 -8.36 2.39 22.69
CA PHE A 141 -9.06 2.15 23.96
C PHE A 141 -8.32 2.79 25.17
N ALA A 142 -6.99 2.65 25.19
CA ALA A 142 -6.13 3.18 26.27
C ALA A 142 -4.83 3.75 25.70
N GLY A 143 -4.37 4.87 26.20
CA GLY A 143 -3.24 5.64 25.66
C GLY A 143 -1.83 5.11 25.99
N ARG A 144 -1.69 3.98 26.70
CA ARG A 144 -0.40 3.49 27.22
C ARG A 144 0.67 3.25 26.14
N TYR A 145 0.27 2.77 24.96
CA TYR A 145 1.20 2.55 23.85
C TYR A 145 1.71 3.86 23.25
N ALA A 146 0.83 4.85 23.09
CA ALA A 146 1.23 6.18 22.65
C ALA A 146 2.23 6.82 23.64
N ALA A 147 1.91 6.77 24.94
CA ALA A 147 2.78 7.26 25.99
C ALA A 147 4.15 6.54 26.01
N GLY A 148 4.13 5.21 25.85
CA GLY A 148 5.36 4.41 25.81
C GLY A 148 6.26 4.81 24.64
N ARG A 149 5.70 4.99 23.43
CA ARG A 149 6.45 5.42 22.25
C ARG A 149 7.01 6.84 22.40
N LEU A 150 6.21 7.78 22.88
CA LEU A 150 6.67 9.16 23.12
C LEU A 150 7.87 9.21 24.06
N LEU A 151 7.87 8.40 25.12
CA LEU A 151 9.00 8.33 26.07
C LEU A 151 10.23 7.64 25.51
N LEU A 152 10.08 6.82 24.47
CA LEU A 152 11.20 6.17 23.77
C LEU A 152 11.68 6.98 22.57
N SER A 153 10.87 7.90 22.06
CA SER A 153 11.24 8.80 20.96
C SER A 153 12.18 9.91 21.42
N GLN A 154 13.04 10.36 20.51
CA GLN A 154 13.89 11.54 20.71
C GLN A 154 13.23 12.83 20.20
N SER A 155 12.16 12.73 19.42
CA SER A 155 11.47 13.87 18.82
C SER A 155 10.44 14.48 19.75
N GLU A 156 10.22 15.77 19.60
CA GLU A 156 9.12 16.49 20.20
C GLU A 156 8.00 16.68 19.19
N CYS A 157 6.75 16.35 19.55
CA CYS A 157 5.59 16.48 18.69
C CYS A 157 4.36 16.98 19.45
N GLU A 158 3.32 17.40 18.74
CA GLU A 158 1.97 17.56 19.29
C GLU A 158 1.27 16.21 19.30
N LEU A 159 0.65 15.80 20.42
CA LEU A 159 -0.18 14.61 20.48
C LEU A 159 -1.66 15.01 20.51
N ARG A 160 -2.46 14.41 19.63
CA ARG A 160 -3.93 14.39 19.73
C ARG A 160 -4.42 12.99 19.93
N ALA A 161 -5.10 12.72 21.02
CA ALA A 161 -5.54 11.37 21.34
C ALA A 161 -7.05 11.30 21.60
N VAL A 162 -7.69 10.27 21.05
CA VAL A 162 -9.06 9.86 21.36
C VAL A 162 -8.99 8.56 22.14
N LEU A 163 -9.56 8.56 23.35
CA LEU A 163 -9.56 7.43 24.29
C LEU A 163 -10.99 7.09 24.73
N ALA A 164 -11.18 5.84 25.17
CA ALA A 164 -12.44 5.40 25.75
C ALA A 164 -12.74 6.12 27.08
N ASP A 165 -14.01 6.43 27.32
CA ASP A 165 -14.48 6.93 28.61
C ASP A 165 -14.51 5.78 29.64
N PRO A 166 -13.68 5.83 30.70
CA PRO A 166 -13.66 4.78 31.71
C PRO A 166 -14.92 4.74 32.58
N ARG A 167 -15.75 5.80 32.57
CA ARG A 167 -17.02 5.90 33.29
C ARG A 167 -18.18 5.25 32.53
N ASP A 168 -18.02 5.07 31.23
CA ASP A 168 -19.06 4.51 30.38
C ASP A 168 -19.01 2.97 30.44
N ASP A 169 -20.02 2.42 31.14
CA ASP A 169 -20.14 0.97 31.31
C ASP A 169 -20.39 0.23 30.01
N ASP A 170 -21.06 0.85 29.03
CA ASP A 170 -21.34 0.22 27.74
C ASP A 170 -20.05 0.12 26.91
N ALA A 171 -19.21 1.16 26.93
CA ALA A 171 -17.91 1.15 26.29
C ALA A 171 -16.99 0.05 26.85
N ILE A 172 -16.92 -0.04 28.18
CA ILE A 172 -16.11 -1.05 28.88
C ILE A 172 -16.68 -2.45 28.65
N SER A 173 -18.01 -2.62 28.76
CA SER A 173 -18.69 -3.91 28.62
C SER A 173 -18.59 -4.45 27.19
N GLY A 174 -18.70 -3.59 26.19
CA GLY A 174 -18.53 -3.97 24.78
C GLY A 174 -17.17 -4.57 24.54
N ARG A 175 -16.10 -3.91 25.04
CA ARG A 175 -14.72 -4.41 24.92
C ARG A 175 -14.47 -5.66 25.75
N ALA A 176 -15.01 -5.76 26.96
CA ALA A 176 -14.89 -6.94 27.80
C ALA A 176 -15.52 -8.17 27.15
N ARG A 177 -16.74 -8.05 26.63
CA ARG A 177 -17.41 -9.13 25.88
C ARG A 177 -16.65 -9.55 24.63
N TYR A 178 -16.04 -8.58 23.93
CA TYR A 178 -15.21 -8.88 22.78
C TYR A 178 -14.00 -9.74 23.17
N LEU A 179 -13.28 -9.37 24.25
CA LEU A 179 -12.12 -10.12 24.76
C LEU A 179 -12.50 -11.54 25.18
N LEU A 180 -13.59 -11.68 25.93
CA LEU A 180 -14.09 -12.99 26.39
C LEU A 180 -14.44 -13.92 25.22
N ARG A 181 -15.07 -13.38 24.17
CA ARG A 181 -15.52 -14.18 23.02
C ARG A 181 -14.40 -14.54 22.06
N ASN A 182 -13.49 -13.61 21.83
CA ASN A 182 -12.58 -13.67 20.70
C ASN A 182 -11.13 -13.93 21.10
N GLU A 183 -10.71 -13.52 22.28
CA GLU A 183 -9.30 -13.64 22.70
C GLU A 183 -9.08 -14.76 23.72
N GLY A 184 -10.13 -15.48 24.13
CA GLY A 184 -10.03 -16.59 25.08
C GLY A 184 -9.38 -16.17 26.40
N VAL A 185 -9.62 -14.92 26.83
CA VAL A 185 -9.08 -14.39 28.08
C VAL A 185 -9.77 -15.09 29.23
N ASP A 186 -9.00 -15.77 30.06
CA ASP A 186 -9.49 -16.38 31.28
C ASP A 186 -9.89 -15.31 32.30
N GLY A 187 -11.07 -15.44 32.87
CA GLY A 187 -11.60 -14.56 33.89
C GLY A 187 -13.11 -14.32 33.76
N ASP A 188 -13.68 -13.82 34.84
CA ASP A 188 -15.06 -13.33 34.80
C ASP A 188 -15.11 -11.94 34.18
N TYR A 189 -16.32 -11.55 33.80
CA TYR A 189 -16.60 -10.27 33.17
C TYR A 189 -16.11 -9.07 34.01
N ASP A 190 -16.37 -9.08 35.32
CA ASP A 190 -16.07 -7.96 36.22
C ASP A 190 -14.56 -7.76 36.37
N THR A 191 -13.82 -8.85 36.47
CA THR A 191 -12.35 -8.83 36.49
C THR A 191 -11.78 -8.23 35.20
N ILE A 192 -12.32 -8.58 34.04
CA ILE A 192 -11.88 -8.05 32.76
C ILE A 192 -12.24 -6.57 32.63
N ALA A 193 -13.47 -6.19 33.02
CA ALA A 193 -13.91 -4.79 32.99
C ALA A 193 -13.05 -3.91 33.91
N ALA A 194 -12.74 -4.36 35.13
CA ALA A 194 -11.84 -3.66 36.05
C ALA A 194 -10.43 -3.50 35.45
N ARG A 195 -9.88 -4.56 34.84
CA ARG A 195 -8.58 -4.53 34.16
C ARG A 195 -8.57 -3.54 32.98
N LEU A 196 -9.66 -3.44 32.22
CA LEU A 196 -9.80 -2.50 31.12
C LEU A 196 -9.78 -1.05 31.61
N ARG A 197 -10.52 -0.74 32.68
CA ARG A 197 -10.46 0.60 33.31
C ARG A 197 -9.07 0.93 33.81
N GLU A 198 -8.43 -0.01 34.49
CA GLU A 198 -7.05 0.16 34.95
C GLU A 198 -6.08 0.44 33.79
N GLN A 199 -6.26 -0.20 32.64
CA GLN A 199 -5.41 0.10 31.46
C GLN A 199 -5.57 1.54 30.98
N ILE A 200 -6.80 2.10 31.02
CA ILE A 200 -7.03 3.50 30.70
C ILE A 200 -6.33 4.40 31.72
N TYR A 201 -6.46 4.09 33.03
CA TYR A 201 -5.80 4.84 34.11
C TYR A 201 -4.28 4.85 33.96
N ILE A 202 -3.67 3.69 33.72
CA ILE A 202 -2.23 3.56 33.42
C ILE A 202 -1.86 4.40 32.17
N GLY A 203 -2.72 4.40 31.15
CA GLY A 203 -2.52 5.20 29.93
C GLY A 203 -2.55 6.70 30.20
N LEU A 204 -3.49 7.19 31.02
CA LEU A 204 -3.59 8.61 31.40
C LEU A 204 -2.34 9.06 32.18
N VAL A 205 -1.90 8.28 33.18
CA VAL A 205 -0.66 8.55 33.91
C VAL A 205 0.54 8.52 32.97
N GLY A 206 0.61 7.54 32.08
CA GLY A 206 1.70 7.47 31.08
C GLY A 206 1.77 8.70 30.18
N LEU A 207 0.61 9.20 29.69
CA LEU A 207 0.54 10.43 28.90
C LEU A 207 0.99 11.66 29.68
N PHE A 208 0.60 11.76 30.95
CA PHE A 208 1.10 12.84 31.82
C PHE A 208 2.64 12.75 32.00
N LEU A 209 3.20 11.56 32.19
CA LEU A 209 4.66 11.36 32.29
C LEU A 209 5.36 11.72 30.96
N ALA A 210 4.71 11.47 29.84
CA ALA A 210 5.24 11.77 28.50
C ALA A 210 5.10 13.26 28.10
N ARG A 211 4.42 14.12 28.89
CA ARG A 211 4.13 15.52 28.51
C ARG A 211 5.36 16.35 28.15
N GLY A 212 6.52 16.06 28.76
CA GLY A 212 7.77 16.74 28.44
C GLY A 212 8.36 16.36 27.06
N ARG A 213 7.75 15.39 26.36
CA ARG A 213 8.07 14.99 24.98
C ARG A 213 7.10 15.58 23.95
N CYS A 214 6.13 16.36 24.41
CA CYS A 214 5.13 16.97 23.55
C CYS A 214 5.06 18.46 23.79
N THR A 215 4.85 19.24 22.72
CA THR A 215 4.48 20.64 22.84
C THR A 215 3.11 20.79 23.51
N ARG A 216 2.22 19.83 23.23
CA ARG A 216 0.85 19.79 23.74
C ARG A 216 0.28 18.38 23.56
N ILE A 217 -0.57 17.97 24.50
CA ILE A 217 -1.36 16.75 24.44
C ILE A 217 -2.84 17.14 24.55
N ASP A 218 -3.59 16.93 23.47
CA ASP A 218 -5.05 17.12 23.42
C ASP A 218 -5.71 15.75 23.56
N LEU A 219 -6.50 15.56 24.61
CA LEU A 219 -7.25 14.35 24.85
C LEU A 219 -8.75 14.58 24.61
N THR A 220 -9.36 13.67 23.85
CA THR A 220 -10.81 13.58 23.71
C THR A 220 -11.23 12.22 24.25
N ILE A 221 -12.08 12.22 25.26
CA ILE A 221 -12.63 11.03 25.92
C ILE A 221 -14.03 10.78 25.36
N VAL A 222 -14.26 9.57 24.84
CA VAL A 222 -15.49 9.24 24.11
C VAL A 222 -16.16 7.97 24.67
N SER A 223 -17.49 7.98 24.68
CA SER A 223 -18.32 6.84 25.12
C SER A 223 -18.38 5.71 24.09
N ASP A 224 -18.12 6.01 22.80
CA ASP A 224 -18.09 5.02 21.73
C ASP A 224 -16.63 4.77 21.33
N PRO A 225 -15.92 3.86 22.01
CA PRO A 225 -14.52 3.62 21.74
C PRO A 225 -14.34 2.86 20.42
N PRO A 226 -13.30 3.19 19.68
CA PRO A 226 -13.01 2.51 18.42
C PRO A 226 -12.68 1.03 18.64
N LEU A 227 -13.11 0.18 17.72
CA LEU A 227 -12.79 -1.25 17.69
C LEU A 227 -11.37 -1.54 17.24
N ASP A 228 -10.74 -0.59 16.59
CA ASP A 228 -9.36 -0.64 16.10
C ASP A 228 -8.46 0.36 16.85
N ARG A 229 -7.17 0.25 16.63
CA ARG A 229 -6.22 1.29 17.03
C ARG A 229 -5.68 1.98 15.80
N LEU A 230 -5.82 3.29 15.78
CA LEU A 230 -5.28 4.16 14.77
C LEU A 230 -4.10 4.95 15.32
N GLU A 231 -3.02 5.02 14.57
CA GLU A 231 -1.90 5.92 14.79
C GLU A 231 -1.61 6.64 13.48
N LEU A 232 -1.79 7.98 13.46
CA LEU A 232 -1.47 8.80 12.30
C LEU A 232 -0.24 9.64 12.60
N PHE A 233 0.64 9.66 11.64
CA PHE A 233 1.83 10.51 11.58
C PHE A 233 1.69 11.46 10.38
N ASP A 234 2.61 12.40 10.21
CA ASP A 234 2.53 13.37 9.11
C ASP A 234 2.48 12.68 7.73
N ASP A 235 3.17 11.54 7.57
CA ASP A 235 3.35 10.84 6.29
C ASP A 235 2.73 9.42 6.24
N SER A 236 2.12 8.95 7.33
CA SER A 236 1.59 7.58 7.39
C SER A 236 0.43 7.38 8.35
N ALA A 237 -0.40 6.37 8.04
CA ALA A 237 -1.47 5.86 8.89
C ALA A 237 -1.22 4.40 9.23
N TRP A 238 -1.38 4.06 10.50
CA TRP A 238 -1.24 2.71 11.02
C TRP A 238 -2.56 2.26 11.64
N LEU A 239 -3.11 1.18 11.10
CA LEU A 239 -4.34 0.57 11.59
C LEU A 239 -4.02 -0.79 12.21
N THR A 240 -4.30 -0.93 13.50
CA THR A 240 -4.20 -2.19 14.21
C THR A 240 -5.59 -2.79 14.35
N LEU A 241 -5.81 -3.92 13.67
CA LEU A 241 -7.10 -4.59 13.59
C LEU A 241 -7.19 -5.67 14.66
N TYR A 242 -8.07 -5.49 15.62
CA TYR A 242 -8.34 -6.47 16.67
C TYR A 242 -9.32 -7.57 16.23
N SER A 243 -9.61 -7.67 14.93
CA SER A 243 -10.46 -8.73 14.39
C SER A 243 -9.83 -10.09 14.57
N ASN A 244 -10.62 -11.02 15.05
CA ASN A 244 -10.18 -12.35 15.40
C ASN A 244 -9.76 -13.15 14.16
N THR A 245 -8.60 -13.71 14.26
CA THR A 245 -8.12 -14.69 13.31
C THR A 245 -8.04 -16.03 14.04
N SER A 246 -8.94 -16.91 13.74
CA SER A 246 -8.92 -18.35 14.11
C SER A 246 -9.07 -18.65 15.61
N ALA A 247 -10.13 -19.33 15.94
CA ALA A 247 -10.38 -19.93 17.25
C ALA A 247 -9.14 -20.70 17.74
N GLY A 248 -8.66 -20.37 18.91
CA GLY A 248 -7.73 -21.20 19.68
C GLY A 248 -6.28 -20.74 19.84
N THR A 249 -5.85 -19.63 19.23
CA THR A 249 -4.51 -19.11 19.45
C THR A 249 -4.55 -17.67 19.93
N ILE A 250 -4.13 -17.43 21.19
CA ILE A 250 -3.94 -16.06 21.72
C ILE A 250 -2.81 -15.40 20.92
N ARG A 251 -3.15 -14.46 20.07
CA ARG A 251 -2.18 -13.65 19.35
C ARG A 251 -2.06 -12.32 20.06
N LEU A 252 -0.95 -12.13 20.75
CA LEU A 252 -0.68 -10.92 21.55
C LEU A 252 -0.50 -9.67 20.68
N TYR A 253 -0.12 -9.85 19.41
CA TYR A 253 0.12 -8.78 18.44
C TYR A 253 -0.84 -8.94 17.27
N PRO A 254 -1.90 -8.12 17.22
CA PRO A 254 -2.91 -8.18 16.16
C PRO A 254 -2.34 -7.68 14.84
N ARG A 255 -3.04 -8.01 13.75
CA ARG A 255 -2.69 -7.55 12.40
C ARG A 255 -2.63 -6.03 12.36
N THR A 256 -1.53 -5.50 11.84
CA THR A 256 -1.36 -4.07 11.67
C THR A 256 -0.95 -3.76 10.23
N VAL A 257 -1.55 -2.73 9.65
CA VAL A 257 -1.29 -2.28 8.28
C VAL A 257 -0.87 -0.81 8.29
N ARG A 258 0.09 -0.47 7.43
CA ARG A 258 0.59 0.89 7.25
C ARG A 258 0.22 1.41 5.86
N PHE A 259 -0.35 2.60 5.80
CA PHE A 259 -0.67 3.33 4.57
C PHE A 259 0.16 4.61 4.49
N SER A 260 0.45 5.08 3.28
CA SER A 260 1.10 6.38 3.07
C SER A 260 0.11 7.54 3.15
N GLU A 261 0.61 8.76 3.38
CA GLU A 261 -0.18 10.00 3.43
C GLU A 261 -1.11 10.20 2.22
N GLY A 262 -0.63 9.88 1.01
CA GLY A 262 -1.42 10.04 -0.21
C GLY A 262 -2.50 8.97 -0.43
N SER A 263 -2.68 8.02 0.50
CA SER A 263 -3.67 6.96 0.33
C SER A 263 -5.08 7.43 0.71
N PHE A 264 -6.08 6.81 0.08
CA PHE A 264 -7.49 7.01 0.44
C PHE A 264 -7.75 6.72 1.92
N VAL A 265 -7.14 5.64 2.45
CA VAL A 265 -7.31 5.21 3.84
C VAL A 265 -6.75 6.27 4.81
N TYR A 266 -5.58 6.85 4.51
CA TYR A 266 -5.03 7.93 5.33
C TYR A 266 -5.97 9.13 5.39
N GLY A 267 -6.50 9.57 4.24
CA GLY A 267 -7.44 10.68 4.16
C GLY A 267 -8.74 10.41 4.93
N MET A 268 -9.29 9.21 4.76
CA MET A 268 -10.51 8.77 5.43
C MET A 268 -10.35 8.74 6.96
N GLU A 269 -9.28 8.10 7.44
CA GLU A 269 -9.02 7.97 8.88
C GLU A 269 -8.72 9.31 9.55
N ARG A 270 -8.01 10.19 8.84
CA ARG A 270 -7.77 11.56 9.31
C ARG A 270 -9.08 12.36 9.42
N ALA A 271 -9.96 12.26 8.44
CA ALA A 271 -11.25 12.93 8.46
C ALA A 271 -12.14 12.40 9.60
N GLU A 272 -12.18 11.08 9.79
CA GLU A 272 -12.93 10.45 10.87
C GLU A 272 -12.38 10.83 12.24
N PHE A 273 -11.06 10.84 12.41
CA PHE A 273 -10.44 11.32 13.64
C PHE A 273 -10.84 12.76 13.95
N LEU A 274 -10.80 13.66 12.97
CA LEU A 274 -11.20 15.06 13.15
C LEU A 274 -12.68 15.18 13.51
N ARG A 275 -13.54 14.36 12.91
CA ARG A 275 -14.97 14.32 13.24
C ARG A 275 -15.19 13.95 14.71
N ILE A 276 -14.50 12.89 15.19
CA ILE A 276 -14.60 12.42 16.57
C ILE A 276 -13.99 13.43 17.54
N SER A 277 -12.77 13.89 17.28
CA SER A 277 -12.04 14.80 18.17
C SER A 277 -12.67 16.19 18.29
N ASN A 278 -13.48 16.62 17.32
CA ASN A 278 -14.24 17.88 17.39
C ASN A 278 -15.69 17.68 17.88
N SER A 279 -16.09 16.46 18.24
CA SER A 279 -17.43 16.18 18.73
C SER A 279 -17.69 16.89 20.06
N LYS A 280 -18.84 17.56 20.17
CA LYS A 280 -19.30 18.18 21.42
C LYS A 280 -19.68 17.17 22.50
N ALA A 281 -19.89 15.90 22.13
CA ALA A 281 -20.23 14.83 23.05
C ALA A 281 -19.01 14.31 23.85
N GLY A 282 -17.78 14.54 23.33
CA GLY A 282 -16.56 14.11 24.00
C GLY A 282 -16.12 15.08 25.11
N LEU A 283 -15.48 14.53 26.15
CA LEU A 283 -14.81 15.34 27.16
C LEU A 283 -13.41 15.73 26.63
N HIS A 284 -13.19 17.04 26.49
CA HIS A 284 -11.90 17.57 26.02
C HIS A 284 -11.04 18.06 27.19
N VAL A 285 -9.81 17.59 27.24
CA VAL A 285 -8.79 18.02 28.21
C VAL A 285 -7.46 18.24 27.53
N VAL A 286 -6.65 19.12 28.10
CA VAL A 286 -5.32 19.48 27.57
C VAL A 286 -4.29 19.26 28.65
N ILE A 287 -3.18 18.60 28.30
CA ILE A 287 -2.00 18.45 29.12
C ILE A 287 -0.84 19.12 28.39
N THR A 288 -0.12 19.97 29.08
CA THR A 288 1.06 20.68 28.55
C THR A 288 2.31 20.30 29.35
N PRO A 289 3.52 20.60 28.89
CA PRO A 289 4.74 20.43 29.68
C PRO A 289 4.67 21.10 31.05
N GLY A 290 3.95 22.24 31.15
CA GLY A 290 3.78 22.99 32.39
C GLY A 290 2.67 22.48 33.33
N THR A 291 1.89 21.48 32.92
CA THR A 291 0.84 20.90 33.76
C THR A 291 1.47 20.29 35.02
N SER A 292 1.11 20.82 36.17
CA SER A 292 1.59 20.32 37.45
C SER A 292 0.95 18.96 37.81
N ARG A 293 1.54 18.27 38.81
CA ARG A 293 0.93 17.02 39.31
C ARG A 293 -0.47 17.27 39.89
N ALA A 294 -0.63 18.34 40.65
CA ALA A 294 -1.92 18.70 41.25
C ALA A 294 -2.99 18.95 40.19
N ASP A 295 -2.64 19.69 39.11
CA ASP A 295 -3.55 19.91 37.98
C ASP A 295 -3.90 18.59 37.28
N PHE A 296 -2.92 17.69 37.14
CA PHE A 296 -3.18 16.39 36.55
C PHE A 296 -4.11 15.52 37.42
N LEU A 297 -3.96 15.53 38.75
CA LEU A 297 -4.86 14.78 39.63
C LEU A 297 -6.30 15.28 39.47
N ALA A 298 -6.53 16.59 39.39
CA ALA A 298 -7.85 17.17 39.11
C ALA A 298 -8.38 16.81 37.71
N LEU A 299 -7.51 16.77 36.68
CA LEU A 299 -7.87 16.31 35.35
C LEU A 299 -8.22 14.82 35.35
N PHE A 300 -7.48 14.01 36.07
CA PHE A 300 -7.76 12.57 36.19
C PHE A 300 -9.12 12.33 36.81
N GLU A 301 -9.46 12.98 37.93
CA GLU A 301 -10.77 12.89 38.55
C GLU A 301 -11.88 13.33 37.58
N LYS A 302 -11.66 14.43 36.84
CA LYS A 302 -12.61 14.91 35.82
C LYS A 302 -12.87 13.84 34.74
N ILE A 303 -11.83 13.08 34.33
CA ILE A 303 -11.94 12.05 33.29
C ILE A 303 -12.57 10.78 33.86
N THR A 304 -12.15 10.34 35.04
CA THR A 304 -12.50 9.02 35.57
C THR A 304 -13.72 9.03 36.47
N GLY A 305 -14.04 10.18 37.06
CA GLY A 305 -15.02 10.30 38.15
C GLY A 305 -14.47 9.92 39.53
N ASP A 306 -13.28 9.34 39.59
CA ASP A 306 -12.65 8.86 40.81
C ASP A 306 -11.45 9.75 41.19
N PRO A 307 -11.35 10.20 42.44
CA PRO A 307 -10.21 10.95 42.89
C PRO A 307 -8.95 10.07 42.94
N LEU A 308 -7.85 10.58 42.40
CA LEU A 308 -6.56 9.89 42.41
C LEU A 308 -5.69 10.42 43.57
N THR A 309 -5.43 9.58 44.55
CA THR A 309 -4.50 9.91 45.65
C THR A 309 -3.06 9.84 45.18
N GLU A 310 -2.13 10.47 45.94
CA GLU A 310 -0.70 10.36 45.65
C GLU A 310 -0.15 8.93 45.64
N ASP A 311 -0.66 8.08 46.53
CA ASP A 311 -0.28 6.65 46.54
C ASP A 311 -0.87 5.90 45.34
N GLY A 312 -2.11 6.23 44.97
CA GLY A 312 -2.74 5.70 43.76
C GLY A 312 -1.96 6.10 42.51
N PHE A 313 -1.53 7.37 42.41
CA PHE A 313 -0.69 7.82 41.33
C PHE A 313 0.63 7.03 41.25
N ARG A 314 1.35 6.88 42.36
CA ARG A 314 2.59 6.08 42.39
C ARG A 314 2.36 4.64 41.92
N SER A 315 1.30 4.01 42.39
CA SER A 315 0.95 2.65 41.96
C SER A 315 0.73 2.54 40.45
N LEU A 316 -0.01 3.49 39.86
CA LEU A 316 -0.23 3.53 38.40
C LEU A 316 1.06 3.86 37.62
N GLU A 317 1.89 4.76 38.15
CA GLU A 317 3.20 5.10 37.61
C GLU A 317 4.13 3.89 37.55
N GLU A 318 4.21 3.10 38.65
CA GLU A 318 4.98 1.85 38.69
C GLU A 318 4.46 0.82 37.66
N LYS A 319 3.14 0.68 37.54
CA LYS A 319 2.52 -0.20 36.53
C LYS A 319 2.86 0.27 35.12
N PHE A 320 2.83 1.57 34.88
CA PHE A 320 3.21 2.12 33.59
C PHE A 320 4.70 1.92 33.27
N HIS A 321 5.60 2.12 34.26
CA HIS A 321 7.02 1.87 34.07
C HIS A 321 7.34 0.41 33.79
N ARG A 322 6.64 -0.52 34.45
CA ARG A 322 6.74 -1.96 34.16
C ARG A 322 6.30 -2.25 32.74
N PHE A 323 5.12 -1.75 32.34
CA PHE A 323 4.63 -1.87 30.96
C PHE A 323 5.64 -1.31 29.94
N ARG A 324 6.17 -0.10 30.18
CA ARG A 324 7.16 0.53 29.27
C ARG A 324 8.42 -0.31 29.15
N LYS A 325 8.92 -0.88 30.22
CA LYS A 325 10.10 -1.77 30.22
C LYS A 325 9.85 -3.03 29.40
N GLU A 326 8.71 -3.67 29.59
CA GLU A 326 8.30 -4.84 28.83
C GLU A 326 8.11 -4.49 27.33
N PHE A 327 7.47 -3.37 27.06
CA PHE A 327 7.27 -2.87 25.71
C PHE A 327 8.60 -2.56 25.02
N SER A 328 9.52 -1.83 25.64
CA SER A 328 10.84 -1.52 25.09
C SER A 328 11.65 -2.79 24.81
N ALA A 329 11.69 -3.73 25.75
CA ALA A 329 12.39 -4.99 25.58
C ALA A 329 11.79 -5.86 24.45
N SER A 330 10.47 -5.95 24.39
CA SER A 330 9.77 -6.72 23.36
C SER A 330 9.90 -6.09 21.98
N ALA A 331 9.96 -4.77 21.92
CA ALA A 331 10.09 -4.00 20.69
C ALA A 331 11.54 -3.90 20.18
N GLN A 332 12.52 -4.37 20.97
CA GLN A 332 13.97 -4.19 20.71
C GLN A 332 14.36 -2.72 20.49
N LEU A 333 13.59 -1.82 21.07
CA LEU A 333 13.89 -0.40 21.09
C LEU A 333 14.91 -0.17 22.21
N GLY A 334 16.10 0.28 21.87
CA GLY A 334 17.17 0.51 22.81
C GLY A 334 16.71 1.31 24.04
N SER A 335 17.13 0.86 25.22
CA SER A 335 16.90 1.54 26.50
C SER A 335 17.75 2.80 26.61
#